data_1a444e500401812ba643de611d62331a
#
_entry.id   1a444e500401812ba643de611d62331a
#
_cell.length_a   1.000
_cell.length_b   1.000
_cell.length_c   1.000
_cell.angle_alpha   90.00
_cell.angle_beta   90.00
_cell.angle_gamma   90.00
#
_symmetry.space_group_name_H-M   'P 1'
#
loop_
_entity.id
_entity.type
_entity.pdbx_description
1 polymer ?
#
loop_
_entity_poly.entity_id
_entity_poly.type
_entity_poly.pdbx_seq_one_letter_code
_entity_poly.pdbx_strand_id
1 'polypeptide(L)'
;LWKLIHHIAKETYQDDMDVYCAVLERADALSDYVITAVDMEEALRKSFRGVKFIRMQTVNGKDCYVYKVYLGSSKMDTKEMNELIEITMQVCNELGIDTREEWYESRYL
;
A
#
# COMPACT_ATOMS: atom_id res chain seq x y z
N LEU A 1 10.49 -2.58 5.85
CA LEU A 1 9.55 -2.05 4.87
C LEU A 1 8.72 -0.88 5.41
N TRP A 2 8.09 -1.02 6.56
CA TRP A 2 7.22 0.03 7.11
C TRP A 2 7.96 1.30 7.51
N LYS A 3 9.22 1.21 7.91
CA LYS A 3 10.05 2.39 8.17
C LYS A 3 10.28 3.19 6.89
N LEU A 4 10.55 2.51 5.78
CA LEU A 4 10.69 3.15 4.48
C LEU A 4 9.39 3.83 4.04
N ILE A 5 8.27 3.14 4.19
CA ILE A 5 6.95 3.66 3.83
C ILE A 5 6.61 4.88 4.67
N HIS A 6 6.83 4.81 5.97
CA HIS A 6 6.58 5.93 6.87
C HIS A 6 7.43 7.16 6.51
N HIS A 7 8.70 6.93 6.17
CA HIS A 7 9.58 8.02 5.75
C HIS A 7 9.08 8.70 4.47
N ILE A 8 8.67 7.92 3.48
CA ILE A 8 8.09 8.45 2.25
C ILE A 8 6.82 9.25 2.55
N ALA A 9 5.93 8.69 3.37
CA ALA A 9 4.68 9.34 3.74
C ALA A 9 4.92 10.68 4.40
N LYS A 10 5.86 10.74 5.33
CA LYS A 10 6.23 11.96 6.04
C LYS A 10 6.77 13.03 5.08
N GLU A 11 7.68 12.64 4.18
CA GLU A 11 8.31 13.57 3.24
C GLU A 11 7.35 14.06 2.15
N THR A 12 6.34 13.27 1.81
CA THR A 12 5.37 13.61 0.77
C THR A 12 4.02 14.08 1.30
N TYR A 13 3.88 14.21 2.62
CA TYR A 13 2.63 14.60 3.27
C TYR A 13 1.46 13.70 2.91
N GLN A 14 1.72 12.39 2.86
CA GLN A 14 0.72 11.37 2.57
C GLN A 14 0.52 10.46 3.77
N ASP A 15 -0.57 9.70 3.76
CA ASP A 15 -0.83 8.64 4.74
C ASP A 15 0.03 7.41 4.40
N ASP A 16 0.51 6.71 5.42
CA ASP A 16 1.32 5.49 5.26
C ASP A 16 0.60 4.46 4.38
N MET A 17 -0.71 4.31 4.55
CA MET A 17 -1.49 3.35 3.75
C MET A 17 -1.53 3.73 2.28
N ASP A 18 -1.62 5.01 1.95
CA ASP A 18 -1.61 5.47 0.56
C ASP A 18 -0.27 5.19 -0.11
N VAL A 19 0.83 5.42 0.61
CA VAL A 19 2.18 5.11 0.13
C VAL A 19 2.33 3.60 -0.07
N TYR A 20 1.87 2.81 0.88
CA TYR A 20 1.93 1.36 0.80
C TYR A 20 1.17 0.83 -0.42
N CYS A 21 -0.04 1.31 -0.67
CA CYS A 21 -0.82 0.94 -1.84
C CYS A 21 -0.10 1.32 -3.15
N ALA A 22 0.50 2.50 -3.20
CA ALA A 22 1.24 2.94 -4.38
C ALA A 22 2.45 2.05 -4.67
N VAL A 23 3.18 1.65 -3.64
CA VAL A 23 4.32 0.74 -3.77
C VAL A 23 3.85 -0.66 -4.22
N LEU A 24 2.77 -1.16 -3.65
CA LEU A 24 2.19 -2.44 -4.06
C LEU A 24 1.75 -2.44 -5.52
N GLU A 25 1.19 -1.34 -6.01
CA GLU A 25 0.83 -1.20 -7.42
C GLU A 25 2.06 -1.26 -8.33
N ARG A 26 3.14 -0.61 -7.95
CA ARG A 26 4.40 -0.65 -8.72
C ARG A 26 5.01 -2.06 -8.75
N ALA A 27 4.77 -2.85 -7.72
CA ALA A 27 5.26 -4.23 -7.62
C ALA A 27 4.34 -5.25 -8.27
N ASP A 28 3.25 -4.81 -8.90
CA ASP A 28 2.22 -5.67 -9.48
C ASP A 28 1.65 -6.68 -8.47
N ALA A 29 1.49 -6.25 -7.22
CA ALA A 29 0.93 -7.09 -6.17
C ALA A 29 -0.52 -7.47 -6.48
N LEU A 30 -0.94 -8.64 -6.04
CA LEU A 30 -2.30 -9.11 -6.22
C LEU A 30 -3.30 -8.14 -5.59
N SER A 31 -4.29 -7.74 -6.38
CA SER A 31 -5.31 -6.80 -5.94
C SER A 31 -6.69 -7.22 -6.46
N ASP A 32 -7.72 -6.69 -5.83
CA ASP A 32 -9.11 -6.91 -6.24
C ASP A 32 -9.92 -5.67 -5.90
N TYR A 33 -11.12 -5.58 -6.46
CA TYR A 33 -12.05 -4.49 -6.17
C TYR A 33 -13.18 -5.00 -5.28
N VAL A 34 -13.56 -4.17 -4.31
CA VAL A 34 -14.69 -4.45 -3.42
C VAL A 34 -15.67 -3.29 -3.56
N ILE A 35 -16.94 -3.63 -3.79
CA ILE A 35 -18.03 -2.66 -3.89
C ILE A 35 -18.97 -2.88 -2.72
N THR A 36 -19.20 -1.86 -1.91
CA THR A 36 -20.05 -1.96 -0.72
C THR A 36 -21.10 -0.85 -0.69
N ALA A 37 -22.27 -1.16 -0.14
CA ALA A 37 -23.36 -0.18 0.00
C ALA A 37 -23.11 0.83 1.11
N VAL A 38 -22.22 0.53 2.05
CA VAL A 38 -21.87 1.39 3.19
C VAL A 38 -20.36 1.53 3.27
N ASP A 39 -19.89 2.53 4.00
CA ASP A 39 -18.46 2.73 4.24
C ASP A 39 -17.90 1.56 5.04
N MET A 40 -17.01 0.77 4.41
CA MET A 40 -16.39 -0.41 4.99
C MET A 40 -14.87 -0.27 5.10
N GLU A 41 -14.33 0.94 4.95
CA GLU A 41 -12.88 1.16 4.92
C GLU A 41 -12.19 0.58 6.16
N GLU A 42 -12.71 0.88 7.34
CA GLU A 42 -12.12 0.40 8.60
C GLU A 42 -12.16 -1.13 8.69
N ALA A 43 -13.28 -1.75 8.32
CA ALA A 43 -13.41 -3.20 8.32
C ALA A 43 -12.47 -3.85 7.30
N LEU A 44 -12.35 -3.26 6.11
CA LEU A 44 -11.45 -3.77 5.08
C LEU A 44 -9.98 -3.66 5.50
N ARG A 45 -9.62 -2.59 6.19
CA ARG A 45 -8.25 -2.42 6.72
C ARG A 45 -7.87 -3.50 7.74
N LYS A 46 -8.84 -4.10 8.41
CA LYS A 46 -8.59 -5.24 9.31
C LYS A 46 -8.34 -6.54 8.57
N SER A 47 -8.93 -6.69 7.37
CA SER A 47 -8.85 -7.91 6.58
C SER A 47 -7.74 -7.88 5.52
N PHE A 48 -7.39 -6.71 5.02
CA PHE A 48 -6.43 -6.54 3.93
C PHE A 48 -5.32 -5.58 4.35
N ARG A 49 -4.11 -5.84 3.87
CA ARG A 49 -2.95 -5.00 4.17
C ARG A 49 -3.02 -3.63 3.51
N GLY A 50 -3.46 -3.58 2.26
CA GLY A 50 -3.63 -2.32 1.55
C GLY A 50 -5.08 -2.13 1.16
N VAL A 51 -5.64 -0.96 1.45
CA VAL A 51 -7.00 -0.60 1.09
C VAL A 51 -6.98 0.84 0.58
N LYS A 52 -7.52 1.05 -0.61
CA LYS A 52 -7.60 2.37 -1.21
C LYS A 52 -9.02 2.65 -1.65
N PHE A 53 -9.61 3.74 -1.15
CA PHE A 53 -10.91 4.21 -1.66
C PHE A 53 -10.70 4.78 -3.07
N ILE A 54 -11.47 4.30 -4.03
CA ILE A 54 -11.34 4.69 -5.43
C ILE A 54 -12.37 5.77 -5.80
N ARG A 55 -13.64 5.46 -5.62
CA ARG A 55 -14.74 6.37 -5.98
C ARG A 55 -16.06 5.89 -5.43
N MET A 56 -17.05 6.76 -5.52
CA MET A 56 -18.44 6.35 -5.38
C MET A 56 -18.94 5.89 -6.74
N GLN A 57 -19.84 4.92 -6.74
CA GLN A 57 -20.45 4.39 -7.95
C GLN A 57 -21.90 4.03 -7.67
N THR A 58 -22.80 4.41 -8.58
CA THR A 58 -24.21 4.05 -8.47
C THR A 58 -24.42 2.65 -9.03
N VAL A 59 -24.98 1.75 -8.19
CA VAL A 59 -25.30 0.38 -8.57
C VAL A 59 -26.75 0.14 -8.21
N ASN A 60 -27.58 -0.19 -9.22
CA ASN A 60 -29.02 -0.43 -9.03
C ASN A 60 -29.72 0.73 -8.30
N GLY A 61 -29.36 1.96 -8.65
CA GLY A 61 -29.95 3.16 -8.07
C GLY A 61 -29.46 3.54 -6.68
N LYS A 62 -28.45 2.84 -6.16
CA LYS A 62 -27.85 3.14 -4.84
C LYS A 62 -26.40 3.54 -5.01
N ASP A 63 -25.99 4.56 -4.25
CA ASP A 63 -24.58 4.96 -4.21
C ASP A 63 -23.76 3.97 -3.40
N CYS A 64 -22.73 3.43 -4.02
CA CYS A 64 -21.84 2.45 -3.41
C CYS A 64 -20.43 2.96 -3.34
N TYR A 65 -19.66 2.46 -2.37
CA TYR A 65 -18.23 2.73 -2.21
C TYR A 65 -17.45 1.68 -2.98
N VAL A 66 -16.47 2.14 -3.76
CA VAL A 66 -15.57 1.25 -4.51
C VAL A 66 -14.18 1.34 -3.90
N TYR A 67 -13.65 0.21 -3.48
CA TYR A 67 -12.31 0.10 -2.89
C TYR A 67 -11.43 -0.83 -3.72
N LYS A 68 -10.14 -0.52 -3.78
CA LYS A 68 -9.13 -1.45 -4.26
C LYS A 68 -8.42 -2.03 -3.05
N VAL A 69 -8.37 -3.35 -2.94
CA VAL A 69 -7.76 -4.06 -1.82
C VAL A 69 -6.58 -4.88 -2.31
N TYR A 70 -5.54 -4.98 -1.49
CA TYR A 70 -4.32 -5.72 -1.79
C TYR A 70 -4.16 -6.83 -0.76
N LEU A 71 -3.77 -8.03 -1.22
CA LEU A 71 -3.56 -9.17 -0.33
C LEU A 71 -2.41 -8.93 0.65
N GLY A 72 -1.50 -8.04 0.28
CA GLY A 72 -0.50 -7.54 1.19
C GLY A 72 0.74 -8.40 1.28
N SER A 73 1.75 -7.81 1.93
CA SER A 73 3.08 -8.39 2.02
C SER A 73 3.14 -9.67 2.85
N SER A 74 2.17 -9.91 3.74
CA SER A 74 2.13 -11.14 4.54
C SER A 74 1.91 -12.41 3.72
N LYS A 75 1.43 -12.27 2.47
CA LYS A 75 1.23 -13.39 1.54
C LYS A 75 2.39 -13.55 0.56
N MET A 76 3.38 -12.69 0.64
CA MET A 76 4.54 -12.72 -0.26
C MET A 76 5.61 -13.66 0.26
N ASP A 77 6.32 -14.32 -0.67
CA ASP A 77 7.52 -15.06 -0.35
C ASP A 77 8.71 -14.10 -0.18
N THR A 78 9.87 -14.64 0.17
CA THR A 78 11.09 -13.83 0.40
C THR A 78 11.50 -13.04 -0.83
N LYS A 79 11.39 -13.65 -2.01
CA LYS A 79 11.75 -12.98 -3.26
C LYS A 79 10.84 -11.79 -3.54
N GLU A 80 9.54 -11.99 -3.41
CA GLU A 80 8.56 -10.94 -3.62
C GLU A 80 8.72 -9.80 -2.61
N MET A 81 9.00 -10.14 -1.35
CA MET A 81 9.24 -9.14 -0.31
C MET A 81 10.49 -8.31 -0.61
N ASN A 82 11.57 -8.96 -1.08
CA ASN A 82 12.79 -8.25 -1.46
C ASN A 82 12.56 -7.31 -2.64
N GLU A 83 11.78 -7.73 -3.63
CA GLU A 83 11.40 -6.87 -4.76
C GLU A 83 10.62 -5.65 -4.28
N LEU A 84 9.69 -5.85 -3.36
CA LEU A 84 8.89 -4.76 -2.79
C LEU A 84 9.77 -3.75 -2.04
N ILE A 85 10.73 -4.24 -1.25
CA ILE A 85 11.67 -3.39 -0.53
C ILE A 85 12.52 -2.58 -1.51
N GLU A 86 13.02 -3.20 -2.57
CA GLU A 86 13.83 -2.52 -3.58
C GLU A 86 13.05 -1.44 -4.32
N ILE A 87 11.79 -1.72 -4.67
CA ILE A 87 10.91 -0.73 -5.29
C ILE A 87 10.68 0.45 -4.35
N THR A 88 10.45 0.16 -3.08
CA THR A 88 10.27 1.20 -2.05
C THR A 88 11.52 2.08 -1.93
N MET A 89 12.70 1.47 -1.96
CA MET A 89 13.96 2.20 -1.94
C MET A 89 14.16 3.06 -3.20
N GLN A 90 13.74 2.57 -4.36
CA GLN A 90 13.78 3.37 -5.58
C GLN A 90 12.92 4.62 -5.45
N VAL A 91 11.73 4.50 -4.87
CA VAL A 91 10.87 5.65 -4.62
C VAL A 91 11.58 6.63 -3.68
N CYS A 92 12.21 6.15 -2.63
CA CYS A 92 12.98 7.00 -1.72
C CYS A 92 14.10 7.75 -2.46
N ASN A 93 14.85 7.05 -3.31
CA ASN A 93 15.92 7.66 -4.09
C ASN A 93 15.40 8.75 -5.02
N GLU A 94 14.26 8.52 -5.68
CA GLU A 94 13.62 9.51 -6.54
C GLU A 94 13.23 10.78 -5.76
N LEU A 95 12.89 10.61 -4.48
CA LEU A 95 12.52 11.72 -3.59
C LEU A 95 13.72 12.34 -2.86
N GLY A 96 14.93 11.81 -3.06
CA GLY A 96 16.13 12.30 -2.39
C GLY A 96 16.23 11.94 -0.92
N ILE A 97 15.53 10.89 -0.49
CA ILE A 97 15.55 10.41 0.89
C ILE A 97 16.72 9.47 1.10
N ASP A 98 17.49 9.67 2.18
CA ASP A 98 18.58 8.77 2.56
C ASP A 98 17.97 7.51 3.20
N THR A 99 18.21 6.36 2.57
CA THR A 99 17.61 5.08 2.97
C THR A 99 18.63 4.10 3.56
N ARG A 100 19.87 4.50 3.79
CA ARG A 100 20.91 3.55 4.18
C ARG A 100 20.59 2.83 5.48
N GLU A 101 20.15 3.55 6.49
CA GLU A 101 19.79 2.95 7.78
C GLU A 101 18.52 2.11 7.66
N GLU A 102 17.46 2.66 7.07
CA GLU A 102 16.20 1.99 6.88
C GLU A 102 16.33 0.75 6.00
N TRP A 103 17.16 0.83 4.95
CA TRP A 103 17.46 -0.33 4.10
C TRP A 103 18.04 -1.47 4.90
N TYR A 104 19.04 -1.16 5.74
CA TYR A 104 19.70 -2.16 6.55
C TYR A 104 18.71 -2.84 7.51
N GLU A 105 17.91 -2.05 8.21
CA GLU A 105 16.90 -2.58 9.12
C GLU A 105 15.84 -3.41 8.41
N SER A 106 15.39 -2.98 7.23
CA SER A 106 14.41 -3.70 6.44
C SER A 106 14.89 -5.05 5.95
N ARG A 107 16.21 -5.17 5.71
CA ARG A 107 16.81 -6.43 5.22
C ARG A 107 17.14 -7.41 6.34
N TYR A 108 17.51 -6.93 7.50
CA TYR A 108 18.10 -7.78 8.55
C TYR A 108 17.31 -7.80 9.86
N LEU A 109 16.27 -7.04 9.95
CA LEU A 109 15.36 -7.04 11.08
C LEU A 109 13.93 -7.35 10.60
#